data_5d11603521508b5102e7566c70671394
#
_entry.id   5d11603521508b5102e7566c70671394
#
_cell.length_a   1.000
_cell.length_b   1.000
_cell.length_c   1.000
_cell.angle_alpha   90.00
_cell.angle_beta   90.00
_cell.angle_gamma   90.00
#
_symmetry.space_group_name_H-M   'P 1'
#
loop_
_entity.id
_entity.type
_entity.pdbx_description
1 polymer ?
#
loop_
_entity_poly.entity_id
_entity_poly.type
_entity_poly.pdbx_seq_one_letter_code
_entity_poly.pdbx_strand_id
1 'polypeptide(L)'
;LLGTKLLMAGHNVTLVCRKNTAELINRGGTEVRIKLRDEATHRAIFSRDLPGSLDAAAPADVEISRYDLVGLAMQEPQYTNHAIEVLMIRIAEARLPCLSIMNMPPLPYLRRIAALAEADLDEAYTNAAVWERFEPGLVTLCSPDPQAFRPPEEAANVLHVGLPTNFKAATFADAKHNALLRELEADIDAVRLDGLDVPVKLKVFDSLFVPLAKWSMLLTGNYRCITPHEPQSIRDAVHGDIRQSQAIYDHVDAIARKLGADAADQWPFAK
;
A
#
# COMPACT_ATOMS: atom_id res chain seq x y z
N LEU A 1 4.61 -7.48 -3.90
CA LEU A 1 3.49 -8.36 -3.58
C LEU A 1 2.24 -8.04 -4.41
N LEU A 2 1.71 -6.78 -4.41
CA LEU A 2 0.58 -6.42 -5.27
C LEU A 2 0.92 -6.66 -6.76
N GLY A 3 2.10 -6.22 -7.21
CA GLY A 3 2.54 -6.47 -8.59
C GLY A 3 2.54 -7.95 -8.96
N THR A 4 2.97 -8.84 -8.06
CA THR A 4 2.91 -10.28 -8.31
C THR A 4 1.47 -10.79 -8.46
N LYS A 5 0.52 -10.27 -7.66
CA LYS A 5 -0.90 -10.61 -7.81
C LYS A 5 -1.47 -10.13 -9.15
N LEU A 6 -1.06 -8.96 -9.61
CA LEU A 6 -1.42 -8.43 -10.93
C LEU A 6 -0.82 -9.28 -12.06
N LEU A 7 0.45 -9.69 -11.96
CA LEU A 7 1.07 -10.60 -12.91
C LEU A 7 0.35 -11.95 -12.97
N MET A 8 -0.05 -12.51 -11.82
CA MET A 8 -0.84 -13.74 -11.76
C MET A 8 -2.20 -13.60 -12.44
N ALA A 9 -2.78 -12.41 -12.41
CA ALA A 9 -4.03 -12.08 -13.07
C ALA A 9 -3.86 -11.73 -14.57
N GLY A 10 -2.63 -11.72 -15.10
CA GLY A 10 -2.35 -11.45 -16.52
C GLY A 10 -2.03 -9.99 -16.86
N HIS A 11 -1.97 -9.11 -15.87
CA HIS A 11 -1.63 -7.70 -16.10
C HIS A 11 -0.13 -7.48 -16.30
N ASN A 12 0.21 -6.43 -17.05
CA ASN A 12 1.61 -6.00 -17.22
C ASN A 12 2.01 -5.06 -16.08
N VAL A 13 3.17 -5.31 -15.50
CA VAL A 13 3.67 -4.57 -14.33
C VAL A 13 5.09 -4.08 -14.60
N THR A 14 5.32 -2.79 -14.33
CA THR A 14 6.68 -2.24 -14.26
C THR A 14 7.00 -1.85 -12.83
N LEU A 15 8.08 -2.43 -12.29
CA LEU A 15 8.59 -2.07 -10.97
C LEU A 15 9.59 -0.93 -11.09
N VAL A 16 9.24 0.25 -10.55
CA VAL A 16 10.17 1.39 -10.52
C VAL A 16 11.05 1.25 -9.28
N CYS A 17 12.36 1.17 -9.48
CA CYS A 17 13.32 0.94 -8.42
C CYS A 17 14.71 1.49 -8.78
N ARG A 18 15.70 1.30 -7.91
CA ARG A 18 17.08 1.68 -8.20
C ARG A 18 17.62 0.90 -9.40
N LYS A 19 18.47 1.52 -10.21
CA LYS A 19 19.02 0.95 -11.44
C LYS A 19 19.54 -0.48 -11.27
N ASN A 20 20.38 -0.72 -10.28
CA ASN A 20 20.93 -2.07 -10.04
C ASN A 20 19.83 -3.11 -9.70
N THR A 21 18.78 -2.69 -9.01
CA THR A 21 17.62 -3.56 -8.71
C THR A 21 16.79 -3.80 -9.98
N ALA A 22 16.62 -2.80 -10.83
CA ALA A 22 15.94 -2.95 -12.10
C ALA A 22 16.69 -3.92 -13.03
N GLU A 23 18.01 -3.80 -13.13
CA GLU A 23 18.86 -4.73 -13.89
C GLU A 23 18.75 -6.18 -13.36
N LEU A 24 18.74 -6.35 -12.03
CA LEU A 24 18.56 -7.66 -11.41
C LEU A 24 17.19 -8.27 -11.75
N ILE A 25 16.12 -7.49 -11.64
CA ILE A 25 14.75 -7.94 -11.92
C ILE A 25 14.59 -8.27 -13.41
N ASN A 26 15.07 -7.41 -14.30
CA ASN A 26 14.98 -7.65 -15.75
C ASN A 26 15.75 -8.92 -16.18
N ARG A 27 16.87 -9.20 -15.52
CA ARG A 27 17.66 -10.40 -15.77
C ARG A 27 17.09 -11.67 -15.14
N GLY A 28 16.57 -11.57 -13.89
CA GLY A 28 16.20 -12.72 -13.05
C GLY A 28 14.70 -12.86 -12.74
N GLY A 29 13.89 -11.84 -13.02
CA GLY A 29 12.51 -11.76 -12.51
C GLY A 29 12.47 -11.47 -11.01
N THR A 30 11.30 -11.70 -10.41
CA THR A 30 11.10 -11.64 -8.95
C THR A 30 10.63 -12.99 -8.42
N GLU A 31 10.96 -13.27 -7.17
CA GLU A 31 10.45 -14.42 -6.41
C GLU A 31 9.64 -13.92 -5.22
N VAL A 32 8.41 -14.41 -5.06
CA VAL A 32 7.58 -14.15 -3.89
C VAL A 32 7.26 -15.45 -3.19
N ARG A 33 7.65 -15.58 -1.93
CA ARG A 33 7.37 -16.73 -1.08
C ARG A 33 6.14 -16.43 -0.23
N ILE A 34 5.07 -17.19 -0.47
CA ILE A 34 3.78 -17.01 0.23
C ILE A 34 3.25 -18.36 0.70
N LYS A 35 2.64 -18.37 1.88
CA LYS A 35 1.97 -19.55 2.42
C LYS A 35 0.52 -19.56 1.97
N LEU A 36 0.09 -20.61 1.28
CA LEU A 36 -1.32 -20.81 0.96
C LEU A 36 -2.08 -21.31 2.20
N ARG A 37 -3.41 -21.21 2.15
CA ARG A 37 -4.26 -21.70 3.23
C ARG A 37 -4.04 -23.21 3.40
N ASP A 38 -3.93 -23.63 4.65
CA ASP A 38 -3.77 -25.05 5.04
C ASP A 38 -2.45 -25.71 4.62
N GLU A 39 -1.49 -24.95 4.08
CA GLU A 39 -0.15 -25.44 3.80
C GLU A 39 0.82 -25.15 4.96
N ALA A 40 1.72 -26.10 5.22
CA ALA A 40 2.76 -25.96 6.25
C ALA A 40 3.94 -25.08 5.78
N THR A 41 4.23 -25.09 4.49
CA THR A 41 5.40 -24.45 3.86
C THR A 41 5.00 -23.31 2.94
N HIS A 42 5.96 -22.41 2.66
CA HIS A 42 5.77 -21.35 1.66
C HIS A 42 5.93 -21.92 0.25
N ARG A 43 5.08 -21.44 -0.66
CA ARG A 43 5.24 -21.62 -2.11
C ARG A 43 6.07 -20.48 -2.66
N ALA A 44 7.01 -20.80 -3.54
CA ALA A 44 7.73 -19.80 -4.34
C ALA A 44 6.94 -19.51 -5.62
N ILE A 45 6.69 -18.24 -5.89
CA ILE A 45 6.04 -17.75 -7.10
C ILE A 45 7.07 -16.92 -7.86
N PHE A 46 7.46 -17.40 -9.04
CA PHE A 46 8.42 -16.73 -9.90
C PHE A 46 7.68 -15.90 -10.96
N SER A 47 8.01 -14.61 -11.09
CA SER A 47 7.33 -13.73 -12.04
C SER A 47 7.44 -14.19 -13.50
N ARG A 48 8.46 -14.94 -13.85
CA ARG A 48 8.68 -15.45 -15.20
C ARG A 48 7.70 -16.56 -15.61
N ASP A 49 7.07 -17.21 -14.62
CA ASP A 49 6.15 -18.31 -14.82
C ASP A 49 4.69 -17.81 -14.82
N LEU A 50 4.48 -16.49 -14.72
CA LEU A 50 3.17 -15.88 -14.61
C LEU A 50 2.65 -15.40 -15.98
N PRO A 51 1.33 -15.33 -16.17
CA PRO A 51 0.72 -14.92 -17.45
C PRO A 51 0.97 -13.44 -17.80
N GLY A 52 1.13 -12.56 -16.82
CA GLY A 52 1.45 -11.15 -17.03
C GLY A 52 2.94 -10.92 -17.30
N SER A 53 3.30 -9.76 -17.87
CA SER A 53 4.68 -9.39 -18.13
C SER A 53 5.26 -8.49 -17.04
N LEU A 54 6.50 -8.73 -16.64
CA LEU A 54 7.23 -7.92 -15.67
C LEU A 54 8.40 -7.21 -16.33
N ASP A 55 8.40 -5.88 -16.19
CA ASP A 55 9.55 -5.02 -16.45
C ASP A 55 10.01 -4.33 -15.16
N ALA A 56 11.24 -3.82 -15.15
CA ALA A 56 11.72 -2.93 -14.10
C ALA A 56 12.52 -1.78 -14.70
N ALA A 57 12.34 -0.57 -14.15
CA ALA A 57 12.96 0.65 -14.65
C ALA A 57 13.48 1.53 -13.51
N ALA A 58 14.51 2.34 -13.77
CA ALA A 58 14.84 3.45 -12.88
C ALA A 58 13.84 4.61 -13.08
N PRO A 59 13.67 5.51 -12.09
CA PRO A 59 12.69 6.60 -12.17
C PRO A 59 12.78 7.47 -13.43
N ALA A 60 14.00 7.71 -13.92
CA ALA A 60 14.23 8.51 -15.13
C ALA A 60 13.83 7.80 -16.43
N ASP A 61 13.84 6.47 -16.43
CA ASP A 61 13.65 5.64 -17.62
C ASP A 61 12.18 5.22 -17.84
N VAL A 62 11.28 5.63 -16.94
CA VAL A 62 9.85 5.28 -17.02
C VAL A 62 9.15 6.09 -18.11
N GLU A 63 8.46 5.41 -19.02
CA GLU A 63 7.60 6.03 -20.04
C GLU A 63 6.16 6.11 -19.52
N ILE A 64 5.78 7.27 -18.97
CA ILE A 64 4.53 7.47 -18.22
C ILE A 64 3.27 7.16 -19.04
N SER A 65 3.28 7.45 -20.35
CA SER A 65 2.12 7.27 -21.25
C SER A 65 1.69 5.81 -21.45
N ARG A 66 2.50 4.85 -20.99
CA ARG A 66 2.23 3.40 -21.16
C ARG A 66 1.36 2.80 -20.06
N TYR A 67 1.02 3.58 -19.03
CA TYR A 67 0.36 3.04 -17.82
C TYR A 67 -1.05 3.56 -17.63
N ASP A 68 -1.92 2.72 -17.11
CA ASP A 68 -3.30 3.04 -16.76
C ASP A 68 -3.43 3.39 -15.26
N LEU A 69 -2.51 2.92 -14.43
CA LEU A 69 -2.50 3.10 -12.98
C LEU A 69 -1.07 3.16 -12.44
N VAL A 70 -0.83 4.03 -11.48
CA VAL A 70 0.43 4.10 -10.72
C VAL A 70 0.22 3.59 -9.30
N GLY A 71 1.02 2.62 -8.87
CA GLY A 71 1.10 2.18 -7.49
C GLY A 71 2.20 2.94 -6.74
N LEU A 72 1.84 3.85 -5.83
CA LEU A 72 2.79 4.58 -4.98
C LEU A 72 3.08 3.75 -3.73
N ALA A 73 4.17 2.97 -3.75
CA ALA A 73 4.49 1.97 -2.73
C ALA A 73 5.76 2.32 -1.94
N MET A 74 5.95 3.59 -1.62
CA MET A 74 7.06 4.09 -0.82
C MET A 74 6.57 4.67 0.50
N GLN A 75 7.47 4.75 1.50
CA GLN A 75 7.20 5.51 2.72
C GLN A 75 7.34 7.02 2.47
N GLU A 76 6.63 7.83 3.23
CA GLU A 76 6.52 9.28 3.02
C GLU A 76 7.90 9.97 2.87
N PRO A 77 8.91 9.75 3.72
CA PRO A 77 10.20 10.43 3.57
C PRO A 77 10.96 10.11 2.27
N GLN A 78 10.60 9.03 1.58
CA GLN A 78 11.27 8.64 0.33
C GLN A 78 10.87 9.55 -0.85
N TYR A 79 9.78 10.29 -0.74
CA TYR A 79 9.33 11.24 -1.75
C TYR A 79 10.17 12.51 -1.81
N THR A 80 11.10 12.73 -0.85
CA THR A 80 12.10 13.82 -0.90
C THR A 80 13.27 13.53 -1.83
N ASN A 81 13.39 12.32 -2.37
CA ASN A 81 14.45 11.98 -3.31
C ASN A 81 14.22 12.68 -4.65
N HIS A 82 15.21 13.44 -5.14
CA HIS A 82 15.07 14.24 -6.35
C HIS A 82 14.61 13.45 -7.58
N ALA A 83 15.12 12.24 -7.79
CA ALA A 83 14.69 11.40 -8.93
C ALA A 83 13.22 10.99 -8.81
N ILE A 84 12.73 10.83 -7.58
CA ILE A 84 11.33 10.53 -7.29
C ILE A 84 10.47 11.78 -7.48
N GLU A 85 10.91 12.96 -7.01
CA GLU A 85 10.20 14.23 -7.24
C GLU A 85 9.95 14.49 -8.72
N VAL A 86 11.00 14.32 -9.56
CA VAL A 86 10.88 14.47 -11.02
C VAL A 86 9.88 13.47 -11.59
N LEU A 87 9.91 12.21 -11.14
CA LEU A 87 8.94 11.21 -11.58
C LEU A 87 7.51 11.58 -11.16
N MET A 88 7.32 12.04 -9.91
CA MET A 88 6.01 12.45 -9.39
C MET A 88 5.42 13.63 -10.19
N ILE A 89 6.23 14.61 -10.58
CA ILE A 89 5.82 15.72 -11.46
C ILE A 89 5.28 15.15 -12.79
N ARG A 90 6.03 14.26 -13.44
CA ARG A 90 5.62 13.64 -14.71
C ARG A 90 4.33 12.82 -14.58
N ILE A 91 4.15 12.11 -13.46
CA ILE A 91 2.92 11.35 -13.18
C ILE A 91 1.73 12.30 -13.03
N ALA A 92 1.89 13.39 -12.26
CA ALA A 92 0.84 14.38 -12.05
C ALA A 92 0.44 15.09 -13.35
N GLU A 93 1.43 15.49 -14.17
CA GLU A 93 1.20 16.13 -15.49
C GLU A 93 0.47 15.19 -16.46
N ALA A 94 0.75 13.90 -16.41
CA ALA A 94 0.04 12.89 -17.20
C ALA A 94 -1.37 12.56 -16.66
N ARG A 95 -1.74 13.11 -15.50
CA ARG A 95 -3.05 12.89 -14.84
C ARG A 95 -3.39 11.41 -14.64
N LEU A 96 -2.39 10.58 -14.34
CA LEU A 96 -2.61 9.17 -14.08
C LEU A 96 -3.22 8.95 -12.69
N PRO A 97 -4.19 8.03 -12.56
CA PRO A 97 -4.71 7.63 -11.27
C PRO A 97 -3.61 6.96 -10.44
N CYS A 98 -3.53 7.31 -9.15
CA CYS A 98 -2.51 6.82 -8.23
C CYS A 98 -3.14 6.06 -7.06
N LEU A 99 -2.79 4.79 -6.91
CA LEU A 99 -3.11 3.95 -5.75
C LEU A 99 -1.95 4.00 -4.76
N SER A 100 -2.11 4.73 -3.66
CA SER A 100 -1.05 4.93 -2.67
C SER A 100 -1.06 3.81 -1.62
N ILE A 101 -0.07 2.93 -1.69
CA ILE A 101 0.09 1.79 -0.77
C ILE A 101 1.04 2.22 0.35
N MET A 102 0.56 3.02 1.28
CA MET A 102 1.37 3.63 2.33
C MET A 102 0.57 3.87 3.61
N ASN A 103 1.28 3.96 4.75
CA ASN A 103 0.65 4.22 6.05
C ASN A 103 0.31 5.71 6.23
N MET A 104 1.19 6.62 5.77
CA MET A 104 0.92 8.04 5.73
C MET A 104 0.10 8.34 4.47
N PRO A 105 -1.16 8.81 4.58
CA PRO A 105 -1.96 9.13 3.41
C PRO A 105 -1.33 10.29 2.61
N PRO A 106 -1.35 10.25 1.28
CA PRO A 106 -0.90 11.39 0.48
C PRO A 106 -1.81 12.60 0.71
N LEU A 107 -1.24 13.79 0.69
CA LEU A 107 -1.96 15.04 0.93
C LEU A 107 -3.20 15.21 0.02
N PRO A 108 -3.14 14.92 -1.31
CA PRO A 108 -4.32 14.98 -2.18
C PRO A 108 -5.46 14.07 -1.73
N TYR A 109 -5.15 12.92 -1.14
CA TYR A 109 -6.18 12.03 -0.61
C TYR A 109 -6.87 12.63 0.61
N LEU A 110 -6.13 13.22 1.55
CA LEU A 110 -6.70 13.87 2.73
C LEU A 110 -7.59 15.06 2.35
N ARG A 111 -7.27 15.79 1.30
CA ARG A 111 -8.10 16.90 0.79
C ARG A 111 -9.46 16.44 0.23
N ARG A 112 -9.68 15.16 0.00
CA ARG A 112 -11.00 14.60 -0.35
C ARG A 112 -11.92 14.47 0.85
N ILE A 113 -11.39 14.52 2.07
CA ILE A 113 -12.16 14.53 3.32
C ILE A 113 -12.59 15.98 3.58
N ALA A 114 -13.89 16.25 3.55
CA ALA A 114 -14.44 17.61 3.61
C ALA A 114 -13.89 18.46 4.79
N ALA A 115 -13.72 17.84 5.97
CA ALA A 115 -13.16 18.51 7.14
C ALA A 115 -11.68 18.87 7.03
N LEU A 116 -10.95 18.30 6.06
CA LEU A 116 -9.52 18.50 5.83
C LEU A 116 -9.22 19.22 4.51
N ALA A 117 -10.22 19.54 3.71
CA ALA A 117 -10.04 20.10 2.37
C ALA A 117 -9.18 21.38 2.36
N GLU A 118 -9.41 22.26 3.33
CA GLU A 118 -8.70 23.55 3.48
C GLU A 118 -7.76 23.58 4.70
N ALA A 119 -7.52 22.42 5.33
CA ALA A 119 -6.63 22.36 6.49
C ALA A 119 -5.17 22.51 6.06
N ASP A 120 -4.39 23.26 6.84
CA ASP A 120 -2.94 23.27 6.69
C ASP A 120 -2.37 21.99 7.31
N LEU A 121 -1.85 21.10 6.45
CA LEU A 121 -1.30 19.81 6.80
C LEU A 121 0.18 19.67 6.40
N ASP A 122 0.79 20.73 5.90
CA ASP A 122 2.12 20.68 5.30
C ASP A 122 3.19 20.22 6.30
N GLU A 123 3.08 20.64 7.56
CA GLU A 123 4.01 20.23 8.63
C GLU A 123 3.99 18.70 8.93
N ALA A 124 2.93 18.00 8.50
CA ALA A 124 2.85 16.54 8.67
C ALA A 124 3.69 15.77 7.65
N TYR A 125 4.20 16.44 6.62
CA TYR A 125 4.98 15.83 5.52
C TYR A 125 6.41 16.33 5.52
N THR A 126 7.35 15.46 5.16
CA THR A 126 8.75 15.84 4.96
C THR A 126 8.90 16.74 3.74
N ASN A 127 8.07 16.52 2.71
CA ASN A 127 7.99 17.35 1.52
C ASN A 127 6.54 17.41 1.00
N ALA A 128 5.74 18.33 1.51
CA ALA A 128 4.36 18.52 1.07
C ALA A 128 4.27 18.95 -0.41
N ALA A 129 5.25 19.72 -0.89
CA ALA A 129 5.27 20.28 -2.23
C ALA A 129 5.24 19.21 -3.35
N VAL A 130 5.69 17.99 -3.09
CA VAL A 130 5.61 16.90 -4.07
C VAL A 130 4.17 16.58 -4.47
N TRP A 131 3.20 16.89 -3.61
CA TRP A 131 1.77 16.59 -3.80
C TRP A 131 0.97 17.73 -4.45
N GLU A 132 1.50 18.95 -4.52
CA GLU A 132 0.77 20.14 -4.99
C GLU A 132 0.23 20.02 -6.42
N ARG A 133 0.91 19.25 -7.28
CA ARG A 133 0.51 19.05 -8.67
C ARG A 133 -0.54 17.97 -8.88
N PHE A 134 -0.86 17.21 -7.83
CA PHE A 134 -1.82 16.12 -7.93
C PHE A 134 -3.24 16.59 -7.69
N GLU A 135 -4.13 16.21 -8.59
CA GLU A 135 -5.56 16.41 -8.38
C GLU A 135 -6.06 15.45 -7.30
N PRO A 136 -6.78 15.93 -6.27
CA PRO A 136 -7.27 15.07 -5.19
C PRO A 136 -8.07 13.86 -5.69
N GLY A 137 -8.88 14.03 -6.73
CA GLY A 137 -9.70 12.97 -7.31
C GLY A 137 -8.93 11.82 -7.97
N LEU A 138 -7.68 12.07 -8.38
CA LEU A 138 -6.80 11.09 -9.04
C LEU A 138 -5.89 10.33 -8.06
N VAL A 139 -5.97 10.62 -6.76
CA VAL A 139 -5.15 9.92 -5.76
C VAL A 139 -6.07 9.23 -4.76
N THR A 140 -5.84 7.93 -4.56
CA THR A 140 -6.54 7.16 -3.54
C THR A 140 -5.56 6.42 -2.63
N LEU A 141 -6.04 6.02 -1.45
CA LEU A 141 -5.27 5.32 -0.44
C LEU A 141 -5.58 3.83 -0.44
N CYS A 142 -4.53 3.04 -0.29
CA CYS A 142 -4.59 1.60 -0.05
C CYS A 142 -3.79 1.28 1.22
N SER A 143 -4.43 0.70 2.20
CA SER A 143 -3.76 0.27 3.43
C SER A 143 -2.78 -0.87 3.13
N PRO A 144 -1.47 -0.76 3.49
CA PRO A 144 -0.48 -1.80 3.29
C PRO A 144 -0.56 -2.87 4.39
N ASP A 145 -1.71 -3.54 4.53
CA ASP A 145 -1.95 -4.52 5.59
C ASP A 145 -1.13 -5.80 5.44
N PRO A 146 -0.88 -6.34 4.23
CA PRO A 146 0.00 -7.49 4.08
C PRO A 146 1.42 -7.18 4.56
N GLN A 147 1.96 -8.05 5.41
CA GLN A 147 3.34 -7.91 5.88
C GLN A 147 4.27 -8.80 5.07
N ALA A 148 5.21 -8.17 4.40
CA ALA A 148 6.23 -8.83 3.61
C ALA A 148 7.58 -8.15 3.82
N PHE A 149 8.65 -8.92 3.76
CA PHE A 149 10.02 -8.44 3.94
C PHE A 149 10.96 -9.10 2.94
N ARG A 150 12.08 -8.45 2.72
CA ARG A 150 13.21 -9.02 1.95
C ARG A 150 14.17 -9.64 2.95
N PRO A 151 14.40 -10.96 2.90
CA PRO A 151 15.39 -11.61 3.75
C PRO A 151 16.77 -10.97 3.48
N PRO A 152 17.52 -10.57 4.51
CA PRO A 152 18.81 -9.87 4.32
C PRO A 152 19.87 -10.72 3.60
N GLU A 153 19.76 -12.05 3.73
CA GLU A 153 20.65 -13.03 3.12
C GLU A 153 20.34 -13.35 1.66
N GLU A 154 19.18 -12.87 1.18
CA GLU A 154 18.67 -13.17 -0.16
C GLU A 154 18.90 -12.01 -1.12
N ALA A 155 18.77 -12.27 -2.42
CA ALA A 155 18.83 -11.23 -3.43
C ALA A 155 17.66 -10.24 -3.31
N ALA A 156 17.87 -8.99 -3.74
CA ALA A 156 16.91 -7.90 -3.58
C ALA A 156 15.58 -8.09 -4.34
N ASN A 157 15.50 -9.09 -5.23
CA ASN A 157 14.30 -9.50 -5.96
C ASN A 157 13.50 -10.64 -5.31
N VAL A 158 13.90 -11.09 -4.10
CA VAL A 158 13.18 -12.09 -3.30
C VAL A 158 12.35 -11.39 -2.23
N LEU A 159 11.08 -11.76 -2.11
CA LEU A 159 10.14 -11.24 -1.11
C LEU A 159 9.49 -12.39 -0.34
N HIS A 160 9.50 -12.31 0.99
CA HIS A 160 8.86 -13.28 1.88
C HIS A 160 7.62 -12.67 2.52
N VAL A 161 6.47 -13.33 2.39
CA VAL A 161 5.19 -12.88 2.96
C VAL A 161 4.99 -13.54 4.32
N GLY A 162 5.11 -12.73 5.39
CA GLY A 162 4.92 -13.19 6.77
C GLY A 162 3.46 -13.19 7.21
N LEU A 163 2.69 -12.14 6.83
CA LEU A 163 1.27 -12.01 7.16
C LEU A 163 0.46 -11.73 5.90
N PRO A 164 -0.30 -12.71 5.37
CA PRO A 164 -1.00 -12.59 4.09
C PRO A 164 -2.42 -11.98 4.26
N THR A 165 -2.53 -10.79 4.86
CA THR A 165 -3.76 -10.01 4.93
C THR A 165 -4.09 -9.34 3.60
N ASN A 166 -5.29 -8.77 3.45
CA ASN A 166 -5.72 -8.13 2.22
C ASN A 166 -5.32 -6.65 2.18
N PHE A 167 -5.05 -6.15 0.99
CA PHE A 167 -5.00 -4.73 0.69
C PHE A 167 -6.42 -4.15 0.76
N LYS A 168 -6.58 -2.98 1.40
CA LYS A 168 -7.85 -2.26 1.48
C LYS A 168 -7.68 -0.90 0.85
N ALA A 169 -8.33 -0.70 -0.28
CA ALA A 169 -8.27 0.53 -1.06
C ALA A 169 -9.59 1.30 -0.96
N ALA A 170 -9.54 2.61 -0.88
CA ALA A 170 -10.69 3.46 -1.12
C ALA A 170 -10.88 3.71 -2.62
N THR A 171 -12.09 4.06 -3.04
CA THR A 171 -12.38 4.48 -4.40
C THR A 171 -11.75 5.83 -4.75
N PHE A 172 -11.52 6.07 -6.05
CA PHE A 172 -11.24 7.39 -6.62
C PHE A 172 -12.50 8.28 -6.62
N ALA A 173 -12.36 9.54 -6.98
CA ALA A 173 -13.52 10.41 -7.18
C ALA A 173 -14.26 10.12 -8.52
N ASP A 174 -13.55 9.64 -9.52
CA ASP A 174 -14.07 9.40 -10.86
C ASP A 174 -14.53 7.96 -11.07
N ALA A 175 -15.71 7.77 -11.67
CA ALA A 175 -16.32 6.47 -11.93
C ALA A 175 -15.47 5.59 -12.86
N LYS A 176 -14.75 6.17 -13.84
CA LYS A 176 -13.90 5.42 -14.76
C LYS A 176 -12.73 4.76 -14.02
N HIS A 177 -12.07 5.51 -13.12
CA HIS A 177 -10.96 4.97 -12.33
C HIS A 177 -11.45 3.96 -11.28
N ASN A 178 -12.67 4.12 -10.79
CA ASN A 178 -13.30 3.13 -9.92
C ASN A 178 -13.61 1.83 -10.66
N ALA A 179 -14.04 1.91 -11.92
CA ALA A 179 -14.25 0.72 -12.74
C ALA A 179 -12.95 -0.07 -12.93
N LEU A 180 -11.82 0.61 -13.25
CA LEU A 180 -10.51 -0.01 -13.33
C LEU A 180 -10.12 -0.68 -12.00
N LEU A 181 -10.30 0.02 -10.87
CA LEU A 181 -9.93 -0.51 -9.56
C LEU A 181 -10.76 -1.75 -9.17
N ARG A 182 -12.05 -1.76 -9.53
CA ARG A 182 -12.95 -2.91 -9.31
C ARG A 182 -12.63 -4.09 -10.24
N GLU A 183 -12.21 -3.82 -11.47
CA GLU A 183 -11.70 -4.84 -12.38
C GLU A 183 -10.46 -5.51 -11.79
N LEU A 184 -9.47 -4.75 -11.33
CA LEU A 184 -8.28 -5.29 -10.65
C LEU A 184 -8.63 -6.08 -9.37
N GLU A 185 -9.64 -5.64 -8.60
CA GLU A 185 -10.16 -6.40 -7.45
C GLU A 185 -10.68 -7.77 -7.88
N ALA A 186 -11.52 -7.81 -8.92
CA ALA A 186 -12.11 -9.05 -9.43
C ALA A 186 -11.05 -10.00 -10.02
N ASP A 187 -10.13 -9.46 -10.81
CA ASP A 187 -9.07 -10.25 -11.43
C ASP A 187 -8.14 -10.87 -10.38
N ILE A 188 -7.73 -10.09 -9.37
CA ILE A 188 -6.91 -10.60 -8.25
C ILE A 188 -7.69 -11.63 -7.43
N ASP A 189 -9.01 -11.47 -7.25
CA ASP A 189 -9.83 -12.43 -6.52
C ASP A 189 -9.97 -13.76 -7.26
N ALA A 190 -9.98 -13.73 -8.59
CA ALA A 190 -10.05 -14.91 -9.45
C ALA A 190 -8.74 -15.72 -9.52
N VAL A 191 -7.60 -15.16 -9.11
CA VAL A 191 -6.28 -15.83 -9.18
C VAL A 191 -6.29 -17.14 -8.40
N ARG A 192 -5.77 -18.18 -9.06
CA ARG A 192 -5.54 -19.51 -8.46
C ARG A 192 -4.11 -19.97 -8.73
N LEU A 193 -3.56 -20.76 -7.82
CA LEU A 193 -2.29 -21.47 -7.99
C LEU A 193 -2.54 -22.96 -7.77
N ASP A 194 -2.34 -23.77 -8.80
CA ASP A 194 -2.68 -25.20 -8.80
C ASP A 194 -4.12 -25.49 -8.34
N GLY A 195 -5.07 -24.61 -8.73
CA GLY A 195 -6.47 -24.70 -8.34
C GLY A 195 -6.80 -24.16 -6.95
N LEU A 196 -5.80 -23.82 -6.14
CA LEU A 196 -5.97 -23.27 -4.79
C LEU A 196 -6.11 -21.76 -4.80
N ASP A 197 -6.87 -21.23 -3.84
CA ASP A 197 -6.99 -19.81 -3.62
C ASP A 197 -5.67 -19.21 -3.11
N VAL A 198 -5.27 -18.08 -3.69
CA VAL A 198 -4.04 -17.38 -3.30
C VAL A 198 -4.39 -16.21 -2.38
N PRO A 199 -3.93 -16.22 -1.12
CA PRO A 199 -4.20 -15.14 -0.19
C PRO A 199 -3.64 -13.80 -0.68
N VAL A 200 -3.92 -12.74 0.06
CA VAL A 200 -3.62 -11.34 -0.31
C VAL A 200 -4.46 -10.89 -1.49
N LYS A 201 -5.69 -10.48 -1.19
CA LYS A 201 -6.61 -9.89 -2.16
C LYS A 201 -6.51 -8.37 -2.12
N LEU A 202 -6.92 -7.72 -3.19
CA LEU A 202 -7.30 -6.32 -3.20
C LEU A 202 -8.79 -6.26 -2.81
N LYS A 203 -9.15 -5.37 -1.88
CA LYS A 203 -10.54 -5.08 -1.51
C LYS A 203 -10.77 -3.59 -1.61
N VAL A 204 -11.76 -3.20 -2.40
CA VAL A 204 -12.09 -1.81 -2.69
C VAL A 204 -13.33 -1.39 -1.91
N PHE A 205 -13.29 -0.22 -1.29
CA PHE A 205 -14.34 0.30 -0.41
C PHE A 205 -14.74 1.70 -0.88
N ASP A 206 -16.03 2.02 -0.80
CA ASP A 206 -16.52 3.34 -1.17
C ASP A 206 -16.21 4.41 -0.11
N SER A 207 -15.97 3.99 1.14
CA SER A 207 -15.55 4.88 2.21
C SER A 207 -14.07 5.25 2.13
N LEU A 208 -13.77 6.54 2.28
CA LEU A 208 -12.39 7.05 2.43
C LEU A 208 -11.75 6.66 3.77
N PHE A 209 -12.52 6.18 4.73
CA PHE A 209 -12.01 5.91 6.08
C PHE A 209 -11.56 4.47 6.31
N VAL A 210 -11.99 3.51 5.49
CA VAL A 210 -11.60 2.11 5.65
C VAL A 210 -10.07 1.90 5.58
N PRO A 211 -9.31 2.49 4.65
CA PRO A 211 -7.85 2.39 4.68
C PRO A 211 -7.22 3.10 5.90
N LEU A 212 -7.87 4.14 6.43
CA LEU A 212 -7.41 4.90 7.60
C LEU A 212 -7.67 4.17 8.92
N ALA A 213 -8.57 3.21 8.96
CA ALA A 213 -8.86 2.40 10.16
C ALA A 213 -7.62 1.72 10.74
N LYS A 214 -6.58 1.52 9.92
CA LYS A 214 -5.28 1.00 10.35
C LYS A 214 -4.56 1.93 11.36
N TRP A 215 -4.86 3.21 11.38
CA TRP A 215 -4.18 4.16 12.28
C TRP A 215 -4.39 3.83 13.76
N SER A 216 -5.58 3.36 14.14
CA SER A 216 -5.80 2.91 15.51
C SER A 216 -4.85 1.77 15.88
N MET A 217 -4.63 0.81 15.00
CA MET A 217 -3.69 -0.31 15.19
C MET A 217 -2.23 0.18 15.20
N LEU A 218 -1.85 1.08 14.31
CA LEU A 218 -0.50 1.62 14.24
C LEU A 218 -0.13 2.37 15.52
N LEU A 219 -1.01 3.25 16.01
CA LEU A 219 -0.77 4.05 17.20
C LEU A 219 -0.87 3.23 18.49
N THR A 220 -1.76 2.24 18.53
CA THR A 220 -1.92 1.36 19.70
C THR A 220 -0.78 0.35 19.81
N GLY A 221 -0.26 -0.18 18.71
CA GLY A 221 0.72 -1.25 18.67
C GLY A 221 2.06 -0.84 18.06
N ASN A 222 2.12 -0.66 16.74
CA ASN A 222 3.39 -0.57 16.02
C ASN A 222 4.31 0.57 16.51
N TYR A 223 3.79 1.77 16.75
CA TYR A 223 4.59 2.89 17.24
C TYR A 223 5.06 2.68 18.67
N ARG A 224 4.29 1.98 19.49
CA ARG A 224 4.68 1.67 20.88
C ARG A 224 5.72 0.57 20.98
N CYS A 225 6.02 -0.16 19.91
CA CYS A 225 7.13 -1.09 19.86
C CYS A 225 8.49 -0.38 19.92
N ILE A 226 8.55 0.91 19.55
CA ILE A 226 9.76 1.72 19.57
C ILE A 226 9.91 2.33 20.96
N THR A 227 10.93 1.91 21.71
CA THR A 227 11.24 2.44 23.02
C THR A 227 12.63 3.09 23.05
N PRO A 228 12.96 3.92 24.06
CA PRO A 228 14.26 4.59 24.12
C PRO A 228 15.47 3.65 24.24
N HIS A 229 15.28 2.42 24.71
CA HIS A 229 16.38 1.49 24.98
C HIS A 229 16.43 0.37 23.94
N GLU A 230 15.39 -0.45 23.87
CA GLU A 230 15.31 -1.58 22.94
C GLU A 230 13.87 -1.78 22.46
N PRO A 231 13.66 -2.27 21.22
CA PRO A 231 12.32 -2.54 20.74
C PRO A 231 11.60 -3.60 21.58
N GLN A 232 10.29 -3.43 21.80
CA GLN A 232 9.45 -4.43 22.42
C GLN A 232 8.53 -5.10 21.39
N SER A 233 8.00 -6.27 21.73
CA SER A 233 7.05 -6.96 20.86
C SER A 233 5.71 -6.20 20.76
N ILE A 234 4.97 -6.38 19.63
CA ILE A 234 3.62 -5.83 19.49
C ILE A 234 2.71 -6.36 20.61
N ARG A 235 2.87 -7.63 21.00
CA ARG A 235 2.12 -8.23 22.08
C ARG A 235 2.33 -7.45 23.40
N ASP A 236 3.57 -7.18 23.77
CA ASP A 236 3.88 -6.46 24.98
C ASP A 236 3.44 -4.99 24.91
N ALA A 237 3.60 -4.37 23.75
CA ALA A 237 3.14 -3.01 23.50
C ALA A 237 1.62 -2.86 23.68
N VAL A 238 0.83 -3.83 23.20
CA VAL A 238 -0.64 -3.80 23.27
C VAL A 238 -1.18 -4.33 24.59
N HIS A 239 -0.69 -5.49 25.05
CA HIS A 239 -1.27 -6.20 26.19
C HIS A 239 -0.59 -5.85 27.52
N GLY A 240 0.58 -5.24 27.52
CA GLY A 240 1.24 -4.77 28.74
C GLY A 240 0.41 -3.74 29.52
N ASP A 241 -0.32 -2.88 28.80
CA ASP A 241 -1.36 -2.01 29.38
C ASP A 241 -2.55 -1.93 28.43
N ILE A 242 -3.50 -2.82 28.63
CA ILE A 242 -4.70 -2.91 27.77
C ILE A 242 -5.61 -1.69 27.90
N ARG A 243 -5.64 -1.03 29.08
CA ARG A 243 -6.46 0.17 29.29
C ARG A 243 -5.91 1.35 28.49
N GLN A 244 -4.59 1.53 28.51
CA GLN A 244 -3.94 2.55 27.69
C GLN A 244 -4.14 2.24 26.20
N SER A 245 -4.03 1.00 25.79
CA SER A 245 -4.26 0.57 24.41
C SER A 245 -5.68 0.88 23.95
N GLN A 246 -6.69 0.59 24.79
CA GLN A 246 -8.08 0.96 24.50
C GLN A 246 -8.26 2.47 24.40
N ALA A 247 -7.68 3.24 25.33
CA ALA A 247 -7.81 4.71 25.33
C ALA A 247 -7.21 5.34 24.06
N ILE A 248 -6.07 4.84 23.58
CA ILE A 248 -5.47 5.28 22.32
C ILE A 248 -6.36 4.94 21.14
N TYR A 249 -6.88 3.71 21.11
CA TYR A 249 -7.78 3.26 20.06
C TYR A 249 -9.05 4.14 20.01
N ASP A 250 -9.70 4.36 21.13
CA ASP A 250 -10.93 5.16 21.22
C ASP A 250 -10.69 6.62 20.81
N HIS A 251 -9.51 7.17 21.15
CA HIS A 251 -9.12 8.53 20.73
C HIS A 251 -9.01 8.64 19.21
N VAL A 252 -8.36 7.66 18.56
CA VAL A 252 -8.20 7.64 17.09
C VAL A 252 -9.54 7.43 16.39
N ASP A 253 -10.39 6.51 16.91
CA ASP A 253 -11.75 6.31 16.39
C ASP A 253 -12.58 7.59 16.48
N ALA A 254 -12.51 8.29 17.62
CA ALA A 254 -13.21 9.57 17.81
C ALA A 254 -12.74 10.65 16.81
N ILE A 255 -11.45 10.71 16.50
CA ILE A 255 -10.93 11.61 15.45
C ILE A 255 -11.51 11.23 14.09
N ALA A 256 -11.43 9.96 13.71
CA ALA A 256 -11.95 9.48 12.42
C ALA A 256 -13.43 9.82 12.25
N ARG A 257 -14.24 9.59 13.30
CA ARG A 257 -15.68 9.96 13.31
C ARG A 257 -15.92 11.45 13.19
N LYS A 258 -15.14 12.27 13.85
CA LYS A 258 -15.19 13.73 13.68
C LYS A 258 -14.92 14.17 12.26
N LEU A 259 -14.06 13.45 11.53
CA LEU A 259 -13.74 13.70 10.14
C LEU A 259 -14.79 13.16 9.17
N GLY A 260 -15.76 12.36 9.64
CA GLY A 260 -16.86 11.84 8.84
C GLY A 260 -16.89 10.31 8.66
N ALA A 261 -16.06 9.55 9.39
CA ALA A 261 -16.08 8.09 9.33
C ALA A 261 -17.38 7.52 9.92
N ASP A 262 -17.94 6.51 9.28
CA ASP A 262 -19.01 5.71 9.83
C ASP A 262 -18.50 4.65 10.81
N ALA A 263 -19.40 4.14 11.68
CA ALA A 263 -19.06 3.07 12.62
C ALA A 263 -18.55 1.81 11.91
N ALA A 264 -19.09 1.52 10.73
CA ALA A 264 -18.72 0.37 9.92
C ALA A 264 -17.32 0.47 9.27
N ASP A 265 -16.75 1.67 9.20
CA ASP A 265 -15.42 1.90 8.66
C ASP A 265 -14.29 1.47 9.61
N GLN A 266 -14.61 1.35 10.90
CA GLN A 266 -13.66 1.05 11.96
C GLN A 266 -13.77 -0.39 12.45
N TRP A 267 -12.65 -0.99 12.86
CA TRP A 267 -12.64 -2.33 13.46
C TRP A 267 -12.78 -2.21 14.97
N PRO A 268 -13.65 -3.01 15.62
CA PRO A 268 -13.72 -3.00 17.08
C PRO A 268 -12.39 -3.40 17.73
N PHE A 269 -12.00 -2.73 18.81
CA PHE A 269 -10.74 -3.00 19.53
C PHE A 269 -10.61 -4.47 19.97
N ALA A 270 -11.70 -5.11 20.34
CA ALA A 270 -11.73 -6.49 20.83
C ALA A 270 -11.61 -7.57 19.73
N LYS A 271 -11.47 -7.19 18.47
CA LYS A 271 -11.24 -8.11 17.32
C LYS A 271 -9.79 -8.13 16.89
#